data_0b5acbb77a0d7c1347e1151e719f9dc5
#
_entry.id   0b5acbb77a0d7c1347e1151e719f9dc5
#
_cell.length_a   1.000
_cell.length_b   1.000
_cell.length_c   1.000
_cell.angle_alpha   90.00
_cell.angle_beta   90.00
_cell.angle_gamma   90.00
#
_symmetry.space_group_name_H-M   'P 1'
#
loop_
_entity.id
_entity.type
_entity.pdbx_description
1 polymer ?
#
loop_
_entity_poly.entity_id
_entity_poly.type
_entity_poly.pdbx_seq_one_letter_code
_entity_poly.pdbx_strand_id
1 'polypeptide(L)'
;MLILNFTHPLTETQRAQISALADTPIEKIITIPVQIDQTELLAPQIVAIVNSVGLTSEEWQTRPLLINPPGFAPAAFVLLAELHGRIGHFPALIRLRPKPGPTPSYEVAELLNLQAIREEARRRR
;
A
#
# COMPACT_ATOMS: atom_id res chain seq x y z
N MET A 1 1.92 13.35 -2.60
CA MET A 1 1.75 11.91 -2.90
C MET A 1 0.34 11.44 -2.59
N LEU A 2 -0.08 10.41 -3.27
CA LEU A 2 -1.33 9.72 -2.96
C LEU A 2 -1.06 8.55 -2.02
N ILE A 3 -1.94 8.36 -1.03
CA ILE A 3 -1.97 7.14 -0.24
C ILE A 3 -3.13 6.30 -0.74
N LEU A 4 -2.83 5.08 -1.17
CA LEU A 4 -3.83 4.08 -1.52
C LEU A 4 -3.98 3.12 -0.34
N ASN A 5 -5.12 3.21 0.34
CA ASN A 5 -5.36 2.46 1.56
C ASN A 5 -6.28 1.27 1.27
N PHE A 6 -5.74 0.07 1.33
CA PHE A 6 -6.46 -1.19 1.06
C PHE A 6 -6.85 -1.93 2.35
N THR A 7 -6.95 -1.22 3.47
CA THR A 7 -7.33 -1.79 4.76
C THR A 7 -8.17 -0.80 5.56
N HIS A 8 -8.15 -0.87 6.89
CA HIS A 8 -8.91 0.03 7.74
C HIS A 8 -8.51 1.50 7.56
N PRO A 9 -9.43 2.45 7.76
CA PRO A 9 -9.11 3.87 7.66
C PRO A 9 -7.94 4.25 8.57
N LEU A 10 -7.06 5.11 8.05
CA LEU A 10 -5.95 5.65 8.82
C LEU A 10 -6.46 6.67 9.83
N THR A 11 -5.96 6.61 11.06
CA THR A 11 -6.27 7.59 12.10
C THR A 11 -5.51 8.90 11.86
N GLU A 12 -5.93 9.98 12.53
CA GLU A 12 -5.20 11.24 12.46
C GLU A 12 -3.75 11.11 12.96
N THR A 13 -3.55 10.34 14.02
CA THR A 13 -2.21 10.05 14.55
C THR A 13 -1.35 9.33 13.52
N GLN A 14 -1.90 8.32 12.84
CA GLN A 14 -1.17 7.61 11.79
C GLN A 14 -0.86 8.52 10.60
N ARG A 15 -1.78 9.38 10.19
CA ARG A 15 -1.53 10.38 9.14
C ARG A 15 -0.38 11.31 9.50
N ALA A 16 -0.35 11.78 10.75
CA ALA A 16 0.73 12.64 11.25
C ALA A 16 2.07 11.90 11.24
N GLN A 17 2.08 10.63 11.62
CA GLN A 17 3.27 9.79 11.59
C GLN A 17 3.79 9.60 10.16
N ILE A 18 2.91 9.36 9.20
CA ILE A 18 3.27 9.26 7.79
C ILE A 18 3.86 10.59 7.29
N SER A 19 3.22 11.71 7.61
CA SER A 19 3.71 13.03 7.21
C SER A 19 5.09 13.34 7.75
N ALA A 20 5.39 12.87 8.98
CA ALA A 20 6.71 13.05 9.59
C ALA A 20 7.80 12.21 8.91
N LEU A 21 7.44 11.07 8.33
CA LEU A 21 8.39 10.15 7.69
C LEU A 21 8.53 10.37 6.18
N ALA A 22 7.50 10.92 5.54
CA ALA A 22 7.47 11.09 4.09
C ALA A 22 8.23 12.36 3.65
N ASP A 23 8.88 12.28 2.49
CA ASP A 23 9.60 13.41 1.90
C ASP A 23 8.67 14.40 1.19
N THR A 24 7.46 13.97 0.86
CA THR A 24 6.48 14.79 0.14
C THR A 24 5.16 14.86 0.89
N PRO A 25 4.39 15.96 0.74
CA PRO A 25 3.10 16.10 1.42
C PRO A 25 2.08 15.07 0.93
N ILE A 26 1.18 14.68 1.84
CA ILE A 26 0.02 13.86 1.50
C ILE A 26 -1.01 14.75 0.80
N GLU A 27 -1.27 14.48 -0.48
CA GLU A 27 -2.31 15.20 -1.24
C GLU A 27 -3.69 14.64 -0.94
N LYS A 28 -3.80 13.31 -0.92
CA LYS A 28 -5.07 12.62 -0.82
C LYS A 28 -4.86 11.20 -0.32
N ILE A 29 -5.84 10.71 0.43
CA ILE A 29 -5.93 9.30 0.84
C ILE A 29 -7.17 8.71 0.17
N ILE A 30 -6.96 7.68 -0.64
CA ILE A 30 -8.04 6.92 -1.27
C ILE A 30 -8.14 5.60 -0.51
N THR A 31 -9.26 5.39 0.19
CA THR A 31 -9.52 4.13 0.87
C THR A 31 -10.36 3.24 -0.04
N ILE A 32 -9.82 2.06 -0.35
CA ILE A 32 -10.44 1.10 -1.26
C ILE A 32 -10.88 -0.11 -0.44
N PRO A 33 -12.19 -0.43 -0.43
CA PRO A 33 -12.66 -1.64 0.24
C PRO A 33 -12.05 -2.89 -0.40
N VAL A 34 -11.56 -3.80 0.45
CA VAL A 34 -11.03 -5.10 0.02
C VAL A 34 -11.87 -6.20 0.66
N GLN A 35 -12.77 -6.77 -0.14
CA GLN A 35 -13.55 -7.94 0.25
C GLN A 35 -13.21 -9.05 -0.72
N ILE A 36 -12.66 -10.14 -0.20
CA ILE A 36 -12.21 -11.28 -1.00
C ILE A 36 -13.17 -12.44 -0.80
N ASP A 37 -13.72 -12.94 -1.90
CA ASP A 37 -14.43 -14.20 -1.93
C ASP A 37 -13.41 -15.33 -2.05
N GLN A 38 -13.19 -16.04 -0.95
CA GLN A 38 -12.17 -17.10 -0.91
C GLN A 38 -12.56 -18.37 -1.68
N THR A 39 -13.79 -18.44 -2.20
CA THR A 39 -14.23 -19.56 -3.05
C THR A 39 -13.90 -19.35 -4.53
N GLU A 40 -13.48 -18.14 -4.90
CA GLU A 40 -13.17 -17.76 -6.26
C GLU A 40 -11.68 -17.49 -6.45
N LEU A 41 -11.23 -17.45 -7.70
CA LEU A 41 -9.83 -17.09 -8.02
C LEU A 41 -9.50 -15.67 -7.54
N LEU A 42 -8.33 -15.51 -7.00
CA LEU A 42 -7.91 -14.27 -6.33
C LEU A 42 -7.50 -13.17 -7.33
N ALA A 43 -6.73 -13.51 -8.34
CA ALA A 43 -6.16 -12.50 -9.25
C ALA A 43 -7.23 -11.62 -9.94
N PRO A 44 -8.33 -12.18 -10.49
CA PRO A 44 -9.37 -11.34 -11.09
C PRO A 44 -10.03 -10.38 -10.09
N GLN A 45 -10.16 -10.79 -8.83
CA GLN A 45 -10.71 -9.93 -7.78
C GLN A 45 -9.77 -8.75 -7.49
N ILE A 46 -8.47 -8.99 -7.44
CA ILE A 46 -7.48 -7.93 -7.24
C ILE A 46 -7.47 -6.95 -8.42
N VAL A 47 -7.55 -7.44 -9.65
CA VAL A 47 -7.65 -6.57 -10.83
C VAL A 47 -8.86 -5.63 -10.72
N ALA A 48 -10.02 -6.15 -10.32
CA ALA A 48 -11.23 -5.35 -10.14
C ALA A 48 -11.04 -4.29 -9.04
N ILE A 49 -10.41 -4.65 -7.93
CA ILE A 49 -10.11 -3.73 -6.83
C ILE A 49 -9.18 -2.61 -7.30
N VAL A 50 -8.11 -2.95 -8.02
CA VAL A 50 -7.17 -1.95 -8.54
C VAL A 50 -7.83 -1.05 -9.57
N ASN A 51 -8.68 -1.59 -10.45
CA ASN A 51 -9.46 -0.78 -11.40
C ASN A 51 -10.37 0.23 -10.68
N SER A 52 -10.90 -0.14 -9.53
CA SER A 52 -11.79 0.75 -8.75
C SER A 52 -11.10 1.98 -8.17
N VAL A 53 -9.76 2.00 -8.11
CA VAL A 53 -9.00 3.17 -7.67
C VAL A 53 -9.23 4.36 -8.61
N GLY A 54 -9.41 4.11 -9.89
CA GLY A 54 -9.77 5.14 -10.87
C GLY A 54 -8.60 5.97 -11.36
N LEU A 55 -7.36 5.50 -11.21
CA LEU A 55 -6.20 6.17 -11.79
C LEU A 55 -6.04 5.81 -13.26
N THR A 56 -5.63 6.79 -14.06
CA THR A 56 -5.27 6.55 -15.47
C THR A 56 -3.93 5.82 -15.56
N SER A 57 -3.63 5.26 -16.75
CA SER A 57 -2.34 4.62 -17.01
C SER A 57 -1.16 5.57 -16.74
N GLU A 58 -1.29 6.83 -17.14
CA GLU A 58 -0.27 7.84 -16.90
C GLU A 58 -0.12 8.13 -15.41
N GLU A 59 -1.22 8.27 -14.68
CA GLU A 59 -1.19 8.51 -13.24
C GLU A 59 -0.53 7.37 -12.47
N TRP A 60 -0.82 6.11 -12.84
CA TRP A 60 -0.13 4.97 -12.25
C TRP A 60 1.38 5.05 -12.39
N GLN A 61 1.87 5.53 -13.53
CA GLN A 61 3.29 5.55 -13.86
C GLN A 61 4.02 6.80 -13.36
N THR A 62 3.33 7.90 -13.10
CA THR A 62 3.97 9.18 -12.82
C THR A 62 3.71 9.72 -11.41
N ARG A 63 2.61 9.34 -10.77
CA ARG A 63 2.28 9.90 -9.44
C ARG A 63 3.03 9.19 -8.34
N PRO A 64 3.57 9.93 -7.35
CA PRO A 64 4.12 9.32 -6.14
C PRO A 64 3.01 8.60 -5.36
N LEU A 65 3.18 7.31 -5.10
CA LEU A 65 2.19 6.47 -4.43
C LEU A 65 2.79 5.85 -3.18
N LEU A 66 1.99 5.81 -2.13
CA LEU A 66 2.27 5.11 -0.89
C LEU A 66 1.11 4.15 -0.62
N ILE A 67 1.41 2.89 -0.37
CA ILE A 67 0.41 1.84 -0.27
C ILE A 67 0.27 1.38 1.18
N ASN A 68 -0.96 1.34 1.67
CA ASN A 68 -1.28 0.62 2.90
C ASN A 68 -1.91 -0.72 2.49
N PRO A 69 -1.19 -1.85 2.64
CA PRO A 69 -1.62 -3.12 2.07
C PRO A 69 -2.76 -3.77 2.87
N PRO A 70 -3.55 -4.65 2.24
CA PRO A 70 -4.55 -5.44 2.95
C PRO A 70 -3.91 -6.44 3.90
N GLY A 71 -4.66 -6.85 4.93
CA GLY A 71 -4.17 -7.76 5.96
C GLY A 71 -4.07 -9.23 5.53
N PHE A 72 -4.79 -9.63 4.49
CA PHE A 72 -4.76 -11.00 3.96
C PHE A 72 -3.53 -11.18 3.07
N ALA A 73 -2.56 -11.99 3.52
CA ALA A 73 -1.27 -12.10 2.85
C ALA A 73 -1.33 -12.46 1.35
N PRO A 74 -2.11 -13.46 0.90
CA PRO A 74 -2.21 -13.74 -0.53
C PRO A 74 -2.71 -12.54 -1.35
N ALA A 75 -3.68 -11.80 -0.84
CA ALA A 75 -4.19 -10.60 -1.50
C ALA A 75 -3.11 -9.51 -1.59
N ALA A 76 -2.33 -9.33 -0.54
CA ALA A 76 -1.23 -8.37 -0.53
C ALA A 76 -0.17 -8.70 -1.58
N PHE A 77 0.21 -9.97 -1.72
CA PHE A 77 1.19 -10.39 -2.72
C PHE A 77 0.67 -10.21 -4.15
N VAL A 78 -0.57 -10.61 -4.42
CA VAL A 78 -1.16 -10.43 -5.76
C VAL A 78 -1.32 -8.95 -6.07
N LEU A 79 -1.77 -8.15 -5.10
CA LEU A 79 -1.86 -6.70 -5.24
C LEU A 79 -0.50 -6.09 -5.59
N LEU A 80 0.56 -6.51 -4.91
CA LEU A 80 1.91 -5.99 -5.18
C LEU A 80 2.34 -6.29 -6.62
N ALA A 81 2.08 -7.51 -7.10
CA ALA A 81 2.39 -7.88 -8.48
C ALA A 81 1.61 -7.04 -9.49
N GLU A 82 0.31 -6.85 -9.24
CA GLU A 82 -0.55 -6.01 -10.11
C GLU A 82 -0.10 -4.56 -10.13
N LEU A 83 0.22 -4.00 -8.96
CA LEU A 83 0.70 -2.63 -8.86
C LEU A 83 2.05 -2.45 -9.54
N HIS A 84 2.98 -3.40 -9.38
CA HIS A 84 4.27 -3.34 -10.07
C HIS A 84 4.08 -3.30 -11.59
N GLY A 85 3.16 -4.11 -12.12
CA GLY A 85 2.86 -4.11 -13.55
C GLY A 85 2.32 -2.78 -14.06
N ARG A 86 1.47 -2.11 -13.26
CA ARG A 86 0.88 -0.82 -13.65
C ARG A 86 1.81 0.36 -13.45
N ILE A 87 2.61 0.34 -12.39
CA ILE A 87 3.51 1.44 -12.01
C ILE A 87 4.82 1.36 -12.79
N GLY A 88 5.30 0.16 -13.07
CA GLY A 88 6.58 -0.09 -13.72
C GLY A 88 7.75 -0.28 -12.76
N HIS A 89 7.52 -0.13 -11.47
CA HIS A 89 8.48 -0.38 -10.39
C HIS A 89 7.71 -0.71 -9.11
N PHE A 90 8.42 -1.12 -8.05
CA PHE A 90 7.76 -1.39 -6.78
C PHE A 90 7.38 -0.09 -6.07
N PRO A 91 6.17 0.00 -5.52
CA PRO A 91 5.75 1.15 -4.72
C PRO A 91 6.36 1.13 -3.33
N ALA A 92 6.22 2.23 -2.60
CA ALA A 92 6.51 2.28 -1.17
C ALA A 92 5.29 1.77 -0.37
N LEU A 93 5.57 1.15 0.76
CA LEU A 93 4.54 0.62 1.67
C LEU A 93 4.58 1.29 3.02
N ILE A 94 3.42 1.40 3.66
CA ILE A 94 3.29 1.73 5.07
C ILE A 94 3.38 0.42 5.86
N ARG A 95 4.28 0.37 6.85
CA ARG A 95 4.28 -0.72 7.82
C ARG A 95 3.73 -0.24 9.15
N LEU A 96 2.62 -0.83 9.55
CA LEU A 96 2.02 -0.62 10.87
C LEU A 96 2.53 -1.68 11.84
N ARG A 97 2.63 -1.32 13.11
CA ARG A 97 2.95 -2.26 14.19
C ARG A 97 2.01 -2.06 15.37
N PRO A 98 1.77 -3.11 16.18
CA PRO A 98 1.01 -2.96 17.40
C PRO A 98 1.69 -1.97 18.35
N LYS A 99 0.88 -1.11 18.98
CA LYS A 99 1.33 -0.18 20.00
C LYS A 99 1.03 -0.76 21.38
N PRO A 100 1.98 -0.74 22.35
CA PRO A 100 1.70 -1.15 23.72
C PRO A 100 0.60 -0.30 24.33
N GLY A 101 -0.30 -0.93 25.10
CA GLY A 101 -1.36 -0.21 25.78
C GLY A 101 -2.55 -1.11 26.14
N PRO A 102 -3.50 -0.58 26.93
CA PRO A 102 -4.68 -1.35 27.38
C PRO A 102 -5.69 -1.60 26.27
N THR A 103 -5.70 -0.77 25.23
CA THR A 103 -6.55 -0.93 24.04
C THR A 103 -5.72 -1.29 22.83
N PRO A 104 -6.15 -2.25 22.01
CA PRO A 104 -5.46 -2.56 20.77
C PRO A 104 -5.40 -1.33 19.86
N SER A 105 -4.20 -0.93 19.46
CA SER A 105 -3.97 0.15 18.52
C SER A 105 -2.69 -0.12 17.72
N TYR A 106 -2.54 0.58 16.59
CA TYR A 106 -1.41 0.43 15.69
C TYR A 106 -0.79 1.79 15.42
N GLU A 107 0.52 1.79 15.28
CA GLU A 107 1.28 2.98 14.89
C GLU A 107 2.07 2.72 13.62
N VAL A 108 2.46 3.77 12.92
CA VAL A 108 3.32 3.67 11.74
C VAL A 108 4.76 3.44 12.22
N ALA A 109 5.29 2.27 11.87
CA ALA A 109 6.66 1.92 12.23
C ALA A 109 7.67 2.51 11.24
N GLU A 110 7.38 2.43 9.96
CA GLU A 110 8.26 2.89 8.89
C GLU A 110 7.52 2.96 7.55
N LEU A 111 8.12 3.64 6.59
CA LEU A 111 7.74 3.56 5.20
C LEU A 111 8.80 2.71 4.48
N LEU A 112 8.35 1.64 3.81
CA LEU A 112 9.24 0.69 3.14
C LEU A 112 9.37 1.07 1.66
N ASN A 113 10.57 1.41 1.23
CA ASN A 113 10.88 1.60 -0.18
C ASN A 113 11.18 0.24 -0.82
N LEU A 114 10.16 -0.41 -1.37
CA LEU A 114 10.30 -1.75 -1.93
C LEU A 114 11.22 -1.78 -3.14
N GLN A 115 11.28 -0.72 -3.93
CA GLN A 115 12.20 -0.66 -5.07
C GLN A 115 13.66 -0.68 -4.60
N ALA A 116 13.98 0.06 -3.55
CA ALA A 116 15.31 0.05 -2.96
C ALA A 116 15.66 -1.32 -2.36
N ILE A 117 14.69 -1.96 -1.71
CA ILE A 117 14.85 -3.32 -1.17
C ILE A 117 15.16 -4.31 -2.29
N ARG A 118 14.43 -4.22 -3.43
CA ARG A 118 14.68 -5.04 -4.61
C ARG A 118 16.09 -4.84 -5.15
N GLU A 119 16.52 -3.59 -5.33
CA GLU A 119 17.84 -3.27 -5.86
C GLU A 119 18.95 -3.83 -4.95
N GLU A 120 18.79 -3.72 -3.64
CA GLU A 120 19.74 -4.27 -2.68
C GLU A 120 19.78 -5.81 -2.73
N ALA A 121 18.62 -6.45 -2.85
CA ALA A 121 18.55 -7.91 -2.98
C ALA A 121 19.28 -8.41 -4.24
N ARG A 122 19.19 -7.67 -5.35
CA ARG A 122 19.91 -8.02 -6.60
C ARG A 122 21.41 -8.06 -6.41
N ARG A 123 21.98 -7.25 -5.55
CA ARG A 123 23.42 -7.25 -5.25
C ARG A 123 23.87 -8.48 -4.48
N ARG A 124 22.93 -9.20 -3.85
CA ARG A 124 23.21 -10.39 -3.04
C ARG A 124 23.04 -11.71 -3.78
N ARG A 125 22.56 -11.68 -5.01
CA ARG A 125 22.35 -12.88 -5.81
C ARG A 125 23.63 -13.34 -6.52
#